data_4a3c592ecb5e8b5d131d8c960ddca634
#
_entry.id   4a3c592ecb5e8b5d131d8c960ddca634
#
_cell.length_a   1.000
_cell.length_b   1.000
_cell.length_c   1.000
_cell.angle_alpha   90.00
_cell.angle_beta   90.00
_cell.angle_gamma   90.00
#
_symmetry.space_group_name_H-M   'P 1'
#
loop_
_entity.id
_entity.type
_entity.pdbx_description
1 polymer ?
#
loop_
_entity_poly.entity_id
_entity_poly.type
_entity_poly.pdbx_seq_one_letter_code
_entity_poly.pdbx_strand_id
1 'polypeptide(L)'
;DMCGLFGIRRDRDLTIYDVRVAADAIASIINRLGRCDSSGHVITGPVWEYFADHERMFQPMLRHTPFRENDAVYFRQQLVSRDMDGLLREITLDRANGLHGKTVIHPAHVAAVHALSAVTHEEYHDALDILAGESGGVRASSYRNKMNELKPHRNWALRVIDRAAAFGVTRQGVSFVDLLTALASPGSANS
;
A
#
# COMPACT_ATOMS: atom_id res chain seq x y z
N ASP A 1 3.63 22.54 2.60
CA ASP A 1 2.53 21.89 3.35
C ASP A 1 1.20 22.54 2.98
N MET A 2 0.41 21.81 2.20
CA MET A 2 -0.89 22.27 1.71
C MET A 2 -1.89 22.52 2.85
N CYS A 3 -1.93 21.60 3.83
CA CYS A 3 -2.82 21.77 4.98
C CYS A 3 -2.48 23.00 5.80
N GLY A 4 -1.19 23.30 5.99
CA GLY A 4 -0.74 24.49 6.70
C GLY A 4 -1.17 25.80 6.05
N LEU A 5 -1.17 25.88 4.70
CA LEU A 5 -1.66 27.07 3.98
C LEU A 5 -3.14 27.36 4.23
N PHE A 6 -3.93 26.35 4.51
CA PHE A 6 -5.38 26.49 4.80
C PHE A 6 -5.70 26.46 6.30
N GLY A 7 -4.68 26.41 7.17
CA GLY A 7 -4.89 26.28 8.61
C GLY A 7 -5.57 24.97 9.04
N ILE A 8 -5.40 23.90 8.27
CA ILE A 8 -6.04 22.61 8.48
C ILE A 8 -4.98 21.63 9.00
N ARG A 9 -5.38 20.77 9.93
CA ARG A 9 -4.58 19.64 10.37
C ARG A 9 -5.41 18.38 10.26
N ARG A 10 -4.82 17.32 9.70
CA ARG A 10 -5.45 15.99 9.64
C ARG A 10 -5.58 15.40 11.05
N ASP A 11 -6.70 14.79 11.35
CA ASP A 11 -6.87 13.94 12.53
C ASP A 11 -6.27 12.55 12.26
N ARG A 12 -5.91 11.83 13.33
CA ARG A 12 -5.33 10.47 13.27
C ARG A 12 -6.27 9.42 12.67
N ASP A 13 -7.58 9.64 12.79
CA ASP A 13 -8.62 8.75 12.27
C ASP A 13 -8.92 8.99 10.79
N LEU A 14 -8.31 10.04 10.20
CA LEU A 14 -8.48 10.43 8.80
C LEU A 14 -7.21 10.15 8.00
N THR A 15 -7.39 9.71 6.77
CA THR A 15 -6.30 9.69 5.78
C THR A 15 -6.13 11.06 5.14
N ILE A 16 -5.03 11.28 4.44
CA ILE A 16 -4.84 12.51 3.67
C ILE A 16 -5.92 12.70 2.60
N TYR A 17 -6.51 11.62 2.13
CA TYR A 17 -7.58 11.63 1.12
C TYR A 17 -8.94 12.07 1.68
N ASP A 18 -9.11 12.06 3.00
CA ASP A 18 -10.29 12.59 3.68
C ASP A 18 -10.20 14.12 3.86
N VAL A 19 -9.00 14.71 3.70
CA VAL A 19 -8.76 16.16 3.74
C VAL A 19 -8.88 16.74 2.33
N ARG A 20 -10.01 17.36 2.02
CA ARG A 20 -10.40 17.76 0.66
C ARG A 20 -9.32 18.51 -0.11
N VAL A 21 -8.75 19.56 0.47
CA VAL A 21 -7.72 20.39 -0.19
C VAL A 21 -6.45 19.60 -0.51
N ALA A 22 -6.07 18.65 0.34
CA ALA A 22 -4.94 17.76 0.11
C ALA A 22 -5.26 16.70 -0.95
N ALA A 23 -6.44 16.10 -0.89
CA ALA A 23 -6.91 15.12 -1.87
C ALA A 23 -6.96 15.71 -3.29
N ASP A 24 -7.48 16.93 -3.45
CA ASP A 24 -7.54 17.63 -4.74
C ASP A 24 -6.13 17.96 -5.28
N ALA A 25 -5.19 18.35 -4.40
CA ALA A 25 -3.80 18.57 -4.78
C ALA A 25 -3.12 17.27 -5.22
N ILE A 26 -3.28 16.18 -4.46
CA ILE A 26 -2.75 14.85 -4.80
C ILE A 26 -3.31 14.38 -6.14
N ALA A 27 -4.63 14.50 -6.34
CA ALA A 27 -5.27 14.15 -7.62
C ALA A 27 -4.68 14.97 -8.79
N SER A 28 -4.45 16.27 -8.59
CA SER A 28 -3.82 17.13 -9.61
C SER A 28 -2.40 16.69 -9.94
N ILE A 29 -1.61 16.33 -8.94
CA ILE A 29 -0.24 15.81 -9.11
C ILE A 29 -0.26 14.50 -9.89
N ILE A 30 -1.11 13.54 -9.48
CA ILE A 30 -1.22 12.25 -10.15
C ILE A 30 -1.66 12.40 -11.60
N ASN A 31 -2.67 13.23 -11.88
CA ASN A 31 -3.19 13.45 -13.22
C ASN A 31 -2.16 14.09 -14.17
N ARG A 32 -1.27 14.92 -13.64
CA ARG A 32 -0.25 15.62 -14.45
C ARG A 32 1.05 14.81 -14.59
N LEU A 33 1.49 14.16 -13.52
CA LEU A 33 2.83 13.57 -13.44
C LEU A 33 2.82 12.04 -13.36
N GLY A 34 1.68 11.41 -13.01
CA GLY A 34 1.58 9.95 -12.78
C GLY A 34 1.32 9.10 -14.03
N ARG A 35 1.53 9.64 -15.23
CA ARG A 35 1.30 8.91 -16.49
C ARG A 35 2.28 7.74 -16.63
N CYS A 36 1.81 6.66 -17.25
CA CYS A 36 2.65 5.49 -17.56
C CYS A 36 3.24 5.59 -18.97
N ASP A 37 3.86 6.70 -19.27
CA ASP A 37 4.60 6.95 -20.51
C ASP A 37 5.94 7.61 -20.18
N SER A 38 6.74 7.94 -21.20
CA SER A 38 8.05 8.57 -21.03
C SER A 38 8.01 9.95 -20.35
N SER A 39 6.83 10.56 -20.21
CA SER A 39 6.63 11.87 -19.56
C SER A 39 6.25 11.75 -18.09
N GLY A 40 5.94 10.54 -17.60
CA GLY A 40 5.50 10.31 -16.23
C GLY A 40 6.64 10.19 -15.24
N HIS A 41 6.30 10.42 -13.98
CA HIS A 41 7.23 10.33 -12.85
C HIS A 41 6.75 9.32 -11.83
N VAL A 42 7.69 8.74 -11.09
CA VAL A 42 7.38 7.98 -9.87
C VAL A 42 7.02 8.97 -8.77
N ILE A 43 5.83 8.84 -8.21
CA ILE A 43 5.31 9.72 -7.16
C ILE A 43 5.18 8.90 -5.88
N THR A 44 5.80 9.36 -4.79
CA THR A 44 5.67 8.72 -3.48
C THR A 44 4.43 9.21 -2.74
N GLY A 45 3.85 8.34 -1.91
CA GLY A 45 2.78 8.72 -0.99
C GLY A 45 3.24 9.78 0.03
N PRO A 46 2.31 10.63 0.50
CA PRO A 46 2.60 11.68 1.47
C PRO A 46 2.98 11.12 2.84
N VAL A 47 3.45 12.01 3.72
CA VAL A 47 3.85 11.68 5.09
C VAL A 47 2.63 11.26 5.92
N TRP A 48 2.84 10.24 6.77
CA TRP A 48 1.99 9.96 7.92
C TRP A 48 2.68 10.48 9.19
N GLU A 49 2.03 11.39 9.92
CA GLU A 49 2.63 12.10 11.04
C GLU A 49 2.36 11.48 12.42
N TYR A 50 1.45 10.52 12.51
CA TYR A 50 1.09 9.92 13.79
C TYR A 50 1.92 8.67 14.08
N PHE A 51 2.39 8.55 15.30
CA PHE A 51 3.04 7.35 15.84
C PHE A 51 2.58 7.18 17.30
N ALA A 52 2.62 5.94 17.80
CA ALA A 52 2.31 5.65 19.20
C ALA A 52 3.60 5.55 20.01
N ASP A 53 3.68 6.33 21.06
CA ASP A 53 4.75 6.26 22.08
C ASP A 53 4.42 5.26 23.18
N HIS A 54 3.14 4.88 23.27
CA HIS A 54 2.60 3.97 24.28
C HIS A 54 1.41 3.19 23.72
N GLU A 55 1.14 2.04 24.27
CA GLU A 55 0.00 1.21 23.90
C GLU A 55 -1.32 1.95 24.16
N ARG A 56 -2.17 2.05 23.13
CA ARG A 56 -3.53 2.53 23.27
C ARG A 56 -4.51 1.39 23.29
N MET A 57 -5.53 1.55 24.11
CA MET A 57 -6.65 0.62 24.15
C MET A 57 -7.39 0.61 22.81
N PHE A 58 -7.90 -0.55 22.47
CA PHE A 58 -8.68 -0.88 21.29
C PHE A 58 -9.76 0.16 20.98
N GLN A 59 -9.75 0.69 19.78
CA GLN A 59 -10.83 1.55 19.26
C GLN A 59 -11.64 0.84 18.17
N PRO A 60 -12.97 1.00 18.13
CA PRO A 60 -13.85 0.23 17.26
C PRO A 60 -13.83 0.59 15.77
N MET A 61 -12.91 1.44 15.32
CA MET A 61 -12.80 1.90 13.91
C MET A 61 -12.22 0.87 12.92
N LEU A 62 -12.14 -0.39 13.28
CA LEU A 62 -11.59 -1.49 12.47
C LEU A 62 -12.37 -1.83 11.18
N ARG A 63 -13.44 -1.11 10.87
CA ARG A 63 -14.30 -1.39 9.70
C ARG A 63 -13.60 -1.18 8.34
N HIS A 64 -12.48 -0.50 8.32
CA HIS A 64 -11.76 -0.11 7.11
C HIS A 64 -10.30 -0.58 7.04
N THR A 65 -9.89 -1.48 7.91
CA THR A 65 -8.54 -2.04 7.91
C THR A 65 -8.39 -3.14 6.85
N PRO A 66 -7.22 -3.24 6.18
CA PRO A 66 -6.94 -4.31 5.23
C PRO A 66 -6.86 -5.72 5.85
N PHE A 67 -6.95 -5.84 7.18
CA PHE A 67 -6.86 -7.11 7.92
C PHE A 67 -8.21 -7.83 8.12
N ARG A 68 -9.28 -7.40 7.45
CA ARG A 68 -10.65 -7.91 7.66
C ARG A 68 -10.81 -9.42 7.49
N GLU A 69 -10.00 -10.05 6.66
CA GLU A 69 -10.18 -11.41 6.19
C GLU A 69 -9.22 -12.44 6.82
N ASN A 70 -8.32 -12.00 7.70
CA ASN A 70 -7.31 -12.88 8.27
C ASN A 70 -7.51 -13.14 9.78
N ASP A 71 -7.24 -14.38 10.21
CA ASP A 71 -7.27 -14.83 11.62
C ASP A 71 -6.25 -14.15 12.54
N ALA A 72 -5.65 -13.05 12.11
CA ALA A 72 -4.65 -12.30 12.84
C ALA A 72 -5.26 -11.33 13.89
N VAL A 73 -6.22 -11.79 14.68
CA VAL A 73 -6.86 -10.98 15.74
C VAL A 73 -5.82 -10.44 16.73
N TYR A 74 -4.90 -11.27 17.14
CA TYR A 74 -3.83 -10.89 18.07
C TYR A 74 -2.87 -9.85 17.46
N PHE A 75 -2.47 -10.06 16.23
CA PHE A 75 -1.59 -9.13 15.51
C PHE A 75 -2.27 -7.80 15.22
N ARG A 76 -3.56 -7.85 14.87
CA ARG A 76 -4.41 -6.66 14.71
C ARG A 76 -4.45 -5.83 15.99
N GLN A 77 -4.58 -6.46 17.16
CA GLN A 77 -4.55 -5.77 18.45
C GLN A 77 -3.22 -5.05 18.69
N GLN A 78 -2.10 -5.68 18.37
CA GLN A 78 -0.78 -5.03 18.49
C GLN A 78 -0.61 -3.84 17.54
N LEU A 79 -1.08 -3.95 16.30
CA LEU A 79 -0.99 -2.84 15.32
C LEU A 79 -1.91 -1.69 15.68
N VAL A 80 -3.14 -1.99 16.10
CA VAL A 80 -4.10 -0.97 16.55
C VAL A 80 -3.59 -0.25 17.80
N SER A 81 -3.00 -0.99 18.74
CA SER A 81 -2.40 -0.42 19.93
C SER A 81 -1.22 0.54 19.63
N ARG A 82 -0.61 0.40 18.44
CA ARG A 82 0.48 1.26 17.97
C ARG A 82 0.05 2.39 17.03
N ASP A 83 -1.21 2.69 16.93
CA ASP A 83 -1.77 3.73 16.02
C ASP A 83 -1.37 3.53 14.54
N MET A 84 -1.20 2.27 14.11
CA MET A 84 -0.75 1.94 12.76
C MET A 84 -1.88 1.78 11.74
N ASP A 85 -3.12 1.65 12.19
CA ASP A 85 -4.25 1.32 11.29
C ASP A 85 -4.48 2.43 10.23
N GLY A 86 -4.40 3.68 10.63
CA GLY A 86 -4.50 4.82 9.71
C GLY A 86 -3.38 4.83 8.67
N LEU A 87 -2.14 4.54 9.06
CA LEU A 87 -1.00 4.40 8.15
C LEU A 87 -1.23 3.26 7.14
N LEU A 88 -1.66 2.08 7.59
CA LEU A 88 -1.91 0.93 6.72
C LEU A 88 -3.01 1.23 5.70
N ARG A 89 -4.08 1.87 6.16
CA ARG A 89 -5.17 2.32 5.29
C ARG A 89 -4.66 3.32 4.24
N GLU A 90 -3.87 4.30 4.66
CA GLU A 90 -3.34 5.33 3.75
C GLU A 90 -2.37 4.74 2.72
N ILE A 91 -1.47 3.82 3.10
CA ILE A 91 -0.59 3.12 2.15
C ILE A 91 -1.41 2.35 1.10
N THR A 92 -2.50 1.70 1.53
CA THR A 92 -3.39 1.00 0.60
C THR A 92 -4.05 1.95 -0.40
N LEU A 93 -4.49 3.12 0.05
CA LEU A 93 -5.04 4.17 -0.80
C LEU A 93 -3.99 4.78 -1.72
N ASP A 94 -2.77 5.02 -1.23
CA ASP A 94 -1.65 5.49 -2.04
C ASP A 94 -1.42 4.55 -3.24
N ARG A 95 -1.33 3.25 -3.00
CA ARG A 95 -1.19 2.24 -4.06
C ARG A 95 -2.36 2.24 -5.05
N ALA A 96 -3.59 2.29 -4.54
CA ALA A 96 -4.80 2.32 -5.38
C ALA A 96 -4.85 3.56 -6.28
N ASN A 97 -4.25 4.66 -5.85
CA ASN A 97 -4.12 5.90 -6.61
C ASN A 97 -2.84 5.98 -7.48
N GLY A 98 -2.06 4.91 -7.55
CA GLY A 98 -0.87 4.82 -8.40
C GLY A 98 0.38 5.50 -7.83
N LEU A 99 0.42 5.77 -6.53
CA LEU A 99 1.60 6.22 -5.83
C LEU A 99 2.50 5.02 -5.45
N HIS A 100 3.80 5.25 -5.38
CA HIS A 100 4.81 4.24 -5.11
C HIS A 100 5.54 4.51 -3.80
N GLY A 101 5.41 3.60 -2.84
CA GLY A 101 5.99 3.76 -1.52
C GLY A 101 5.31 4.84 -0.70
N LYS A 102 5.99 5.31 0.35
CA LYS A 102 5.50 6.30 1.30
C LYS A 102 6.65 7.12 1.86
N THR A 103 6.45 8.42 2.04
CA THR A 103 7.39 9.24 2.77
C THR A 103 7.31 8.93 4.26
N VAL A 104 8.43 8.50 4.84
CA VAL A 104 8.51 8.05 6.25
C VAL A 104 9.34 9.05 7.05
N ILE A 105 8.80 9.52 8.16
CA ILE A 105 9.48 10.43 9.11
C ILE A 105 9.67 9.81 10.50
N HIS A 106 9.16 8.60 10.74
CA HIS A 106 9.34 7.87 12.00
C HIS A 106 9.78 6.43 11.75
N PRO A 107 10.78 5.89 12.47
CA PRO A 107 11.32 4.55 12.23
C PRO A 107 10.29 3.42 12.34
N ALA A 108 9.30 3.55 13.24
CA ALA A 108 8.25 2.55 13.42
C ALA A 108 7.38 2.33 12.17
N HIS A 109 7.38 3.27 11.23
CA HIS A 109 6.59 3.15 9.99
C HIS A 109 7.30 2.34 8.91
N VAL A 110 8.62 2.20 8.97
CA VAL A 110 9.44 1.59 7.91
C VAL A 110 8.98 0.17 7.59
N ALA A 111 8.81 -0.66 8.64
CA ALA A 111 8.40 -2.06 8.49
C ALA A 111 7.03 -2.17 7.79
N ALA A 112 6.06 -1.33 8.18
CA ALA A 112 4.73 -1.32 7.58
C ALA A 112 4.78 -0.90 6.10
N VAL A 113 5.54 0.13 5.77
CA VAL A 113 5.70 0.60 4.39
C VAL A 113 6.33 -0.48 3.51
N HIS A 114 7.41 -1.14 3.97
CA HIS A 114 8.04 -2.21 3.23
C HIS A 114 7.10 -3.40 3.02
N ALA A 115 6.45 -3.88 4.09
CA ALA A 115 5.55 -5.03 4.01
C ALA A 115 4.39 -4.79 3.03
N LEU A 116 3.76 -3.60 3.07
CA LEU A 116 2.65 -3.27 2.18
C LEU A 116 3.11 -2.89 0.76
N SER A 117 4.38 -2.58 0.56
CA SER A 117 4.95 -2.32 -0.77
C SER A 117 5.37 -3.60 -1.50
N ALA A 118 5.63 -4.69 -0.79
CA ALA A 118 5.94 -5.98 -1.40
C ALA A 118 4.81 -6.41 -2.37
N VAL A 119 5.20 -7.06 -3.46
CA VAL A 119 4.27 -7.61 -4.45
C VAL A 119 3.84 -8.99 -3.99
N THR A 120 2.54 -9.28 -4.03
CA THR A 120 2.08 -10.63 -3.73
C THR A 120 2.43 -11.58 -4.88
N HIS A 121 2.60 -12.87 -4.56
CA HIS A 121 2.84 -13.90 -5.57
C HIS A 121 1.75 -13.89 -6.66
N GLU A 122 0.50 -13.69 -6.28
CA GLU A 122 -0.62 -13.58 -7.21
C GLU A 122 -0.50 -12.35 -8.13
N GLU A 123 -0.29 -11.14 -7.57
CA GLU A 123 -0.10 -9.91 -8.38
C GLU A 123 1.05 -10.07 -9.39
N TYR A 124 2.15 -10.70 -8.97
CA TYR A 124 3.31 -10.91 -9.82
C TYR A 124 3.00 -11.84 -10.99
N HIS A 125 2.31 -12.96 -10.74
CA HIS A 125 1.90 -13.89 -11.81
C HIS A 125 0.87 -13.28 -12.75
N ASP A 126 -0.10 -12.52 -12.24
CA ASP A 126 -1.04 -11.79 -13.08
C ASP A 126 -0.31 -10.79 -14.00
N ALA A 127 0.69 -10.09 -13.48
CA ALA A 127 1.47 -9.16 -14.28
C ALA A 127 2.26 -9.87 -15.39
N LEU A 128 2.86 -11.02 -15.08
CA LEU A 128 3.53 -11.85 -16.09
C LEU A 128 2.57 -12.35 -17.15
N ASP A 129 1.39 -12.86 -16.77
CA ASP A 129 0.36 -13.35 -17.68
C ASP A 129 -0.12 -12.24 -18.65
N ILE A 130 -0.29 -11.01 -18.13
CA ILE A 130 -0.68 -9.85 -18.94
C ILE A 130 0.42 -9.47 -19.92
N LEU A 131 1.68 -9.44 -19.47
CA LEU A 131 2.82 -9.04 -20.29
C LEU A 131 3.18 -10.08 -21.36
N ALA A 132 2.92 -11.36 -21.11
CA ALA A 132 3.10 -12.45 -22.08
C ALA A 132 2.02 -12.46 -23.18
N GLY A 133 0.92 -11.72 -23.01
CA GLY A 133 -0.15 -11.67 -24.01
C GLY A 133 0.15 -10.73 -25.16
N GLU A 134 0.36 -11.26 -26.37
CA GLU A 134 0.73 -10.47 -27.56
C GLU A 134 -0.47 -9.82 -28.26
N SER A 135 -1.64 -10.45 -28.25
CA SER A 135 -2.74 -10.10 -29.18
C SER A 135 -3.87 -9.26 -28.56
N GLY A 136 -3.81 -8.91 -27.28
CA GLY A 136 -4.92 -8.26 -26.58
C GLY A 136 -6.05 -9.26 -26.26
N GLY A 137 -7.18 -8.75 -25.73
CA GLY A 137 -8.31 -9.56 -25.32
C GLY A 137 -8.39 -9.73 -23.81
N VAL A 138 -9.23 -10.66 -23.36
CA VAL A 138 -9.49 -10.95 -21.95
C VAL A 138 -9.09 -12.39 -21.65
N ARG A 139 -8.36 -12.59 -20.55
CA ARG A 139 -7.88 -13.92 -20.15
C ARG A 139 -8.15 -14.13 -18.65
N ALA A 140 -8.53 -15.36 -18.28
CA ALA A 140 -8.62 -15.70 -16.87
C ALA A 140 -7.23 -15.67 -16.23
N SER A 141 -7.14 -15.15 -15.00
CA SER A 141 -5.90 -15.17 -14.22
C SER A 141 -5.45 -16.62 -13.97
N SER A 142 -4.16 -16.83 -13.75
CA SER A 142 -3.61 -18.14 -13.36
C SER A 142 -4.24 -18.68 -12.07
N TYR A 143 -4.68 -17.79 -11.17
CA TYR A 143 -5.42 -18.11 -9.94
C TYR A 143 -6.93 -18.35 -10.16
N ARG A 144 -7.45 -18.14 -11.38
CA ARG A 144 -8.85 -18.35 -11.77
C ARG A 144 -9.89 -17.61 -10.91
N ASN A 145 -9.52 -16.49 -10.34
CA ASN A 145 -10.38 -15.67 -9.47
C ASN A 145 -10.76 -14.32 -10.07
N LYS A 146 -10.19 -13.99 -11.24
CA LYS A 146 -10.47 -12.73 -11.96
C LYS A 146 -10.15 -12.83 -13.44
N MET A 147 -10.66 -11.88 -14.21
CA MET A 147 -10.36 -11.73 -15.64
C MET A 147 -9.38 -10.57 -15.84
N ASN A 148 -8.32 -10.82 -16.58
CA ASN A 148 -7.30 -9.84 -16.93
C ASN A 148 -7.50 -9.35 -18.36
N GLU A 149 -7.65 -8.05 -18.55
CA GLU A 149 -7.67 -7.41 -19.86
C GLU A 149 -6.23 -7.06 -20.27
N LEU A 150 -5.73 -7.67 -21.34
CA LEU A 150 -4.30 -7.61 -21.67
C LEU A 150 -3.82 -6.18 -22.01
N LYS A 151 -4.56 -5.44 -22.84
CA LYS A 151 -4.17 -4.08 -23.23
C LYS A 151 -4.36 -3.04 -22.14
N PRO A 152 -5.56 -2.89 -21.52
CA PRO A 152 -5.77 -1.91 -20.47
C PRO A 152 -4.89 -2.11 -19.24
N HIS A 153 -4.62 -3.37 -18.87
CA HIS A 153 -3.83 -3.69 -17.68
C HIS A 153 -2.31 -3.72 -17.91
N ARG A 154 -1.83 -3.53 -19.15
CA ARG A 154 -0.40 -3.61 -19.45
C ARG A 154 0.45 -2.65 -18.62
N ASN A 155 0.02 -1.40 -18.49
CA ASN A 155 0.74 -0.41 -17.68
C ASN A 155 0.73 -0.74 -16.19
N TRP A 156 -0.37 -1.30 -15.69
CA TRP A 156 -0.43 -1.83 -14.34
C TRP A 156 0.59 -2.97 -14.16
N ALA A 157 0.66 -3.92 -15.09
CA ALA A 157 1.59 -5.03 -15.04
C ALA A 157 3.05 -4.57 -15.01
N LEU A 158 3.42 -3.59 -15.84
CA LEU A 158 4.77 -3.00 -15.82
C LEU A 158 5.10 -2.40 -14.44
N ARG A 159 4.18 -1.63 -13.85
CA ARG A 159 4.36 -1.08 -12.50
C ARG A 159 4.50 -2.16 -11.42
N VAL A 160 3.80 -3.29 -11.56
CA VAL A 160 3.94 -4.44 -10.65
C VAL A 160 5.35 -5.02 -10.75
N ILE A 161 5.89 -5.17 -11.97
CA ILE A 161 7.27 -5.68 -12.16
C ILE A 161 8.30 -4.72 -11.55
N ASP A 162 8.15 -3.41 -11.78
CA ASP A 162 9.05 -2.39 -11.19
C ASP A 162 9.00 -2.44 -9.66
N ARG A 163 7.78 -2.55 -9.09
CA ARG A 163 7.60 -2.69 -7.66
C ARG A 163 8.20 -3.98 -7.11
N ALA A 164 8.07 -5.10 -7.84
CA ALA A 164 8.67 -6.37 -7.48
C ALA A 164 10.21 -6.29 -7.46
N ALA A 165 10.80 -5.57 -8.39
CA ALA A 165 12.25 -5.34 -8.40
C ALA A 165 12.73 -4.51 -7.22
N ALA A 166 11.91 -3.53 -6.76
CA ALA A 166 12.26 -2.64 -5.65
C ALA A 166 12.00 -3.27 -4.25
N PHE A 167 10.87 -3.97 -4.09
CA PHE A 167 10.37 -4.42 -2.77
C PHE A 167 10.28 -5.94 -2.64
N GLY A 168 10.55 -6.68 -3.69
CA GLY A 168 10.46 -8.13 -3.72
C GLY A 168 9.05 -8.66 -3.93
N VAL A 169 8.97 -9.99 -4.07
CA VAL A 169 7.73 -10.75 -4.24
C VAL A 169 7.56 -11.70 -3.07
N THR A 170 6.36 -11.78 -2.50
CA THR A 170 6.08 -12.74 -1.44
C THR A 170 6.05 -14.17 -1.99
N ARG A 171 6.36 -15.15 -1.16
CA ARG A 171 6.13 -16.56 -1.50
C ARG A 171 4.63 -16.82 -1.63
N GLN A 172 4.28 -17.86 -2.39
CA GLN A 172 2.89 -18.29 -2.48
C GLN A 172 2.32 -18.58 -1.09
N GLY A 173 1.11 -18.08 -0.82
CA GLY A 173 0.44 -18.22 0.47
C GLY A 173 0.90 -17.27 1.56
N VAL A 174 1.94 -16.46 1.33
CA VAL A 174 2.41 -15.44 2.28
C VAL A 174 1.74 -14.11 1.98
N SER A 175 1.04 -13.59 2.98
CA SER A 175 0.37 -12.29 2.93
C SER A 175 1.27 -11.16 3.48
N PHE A 176 0.86 -9.92 3.26
CA PHE A 176 1.51 -8.77 3.92
C PHE A 176 1.35 -8.81 5.45
N VAL A 177 0.32 -9.49 5.98
CA VAL A 177 0.13 -9.69 7.43
C VAL A 177 1.25 -10.55 7.99
N ASP A 178 1.62 -11.63 7.28
CA ASP A 178 2.72 -12.51 7.68
C ASP A 178 4.05 -11.74 7.70
N LEU A 179 4.28 -10.88 6.69
CA LEU A 179 5.47 -10.01 6.67
C LEU A 179 5.50 -9.03 7.82
N LEU A 180 4.38 -8.37 8.12
CA LEU A 180 4.28 -7.44 9.25
C LEU A 180 4.51 -8.17 10.58
N THR A 181 3.95 -9.37 10.74
CA THR A 181 4.14 -10.21 11.94
C THR A 181 5.61 -10.56 12.13
N ALA A 182 6.27 -10.98 11.06
CA ALA A 182 7.70 -11.32 11.11
C ALA A 182 8.57 -10.11 11.47
N LEU A 183 8.24 -8.93 10.93
CA LEU A 183 8.99 -7.69 11.19
C LEU A 183 8.69 -7.08 12.57
N ALA A 184 7.52 -7.35 13.15
CA ALA A 184 7.13 -6.88 14.49
C ALA A 184 7.65 -7.78 15.61
N SER A 185 8.08 -9.01 15.31
CA SER A 185 8.61 -9.95 16.32
C SER A 185 10.04 -9.58 16.69
N PRO A 186 10.33 -9.15 17.92
CA PRO A 186 11.70 -8.91 18.36
C PRO A 186 12.42 -10.25 18.50
N GLY A 187 13.30 -10.61 17.57
CA GLY A 187 14.21 -11.72 17.83
C GLY A 187 14.56 -12.70 16.71
N SER A 188 14.43 -12.39 15.42
CA SER A 188 14.93 -13.27 14.35
C SER A 188 16.16 -12.76 13.61
N ALA A 189 16.86 -11.78 14.16
CA ALA A 189 18.12 -11.31 13.62
C ALA A 189 19.27 -11.77 14.53
N ASN A 190 19.51 -13.11 14.63
CA ASN A 190 20.81 -13.70 14.99
C ASN A 190 20.66 -15.22 15.12
N SER A 191 20.89 -15.93 14.07
CA SER A 191 21.46 -17.28 14.07
C SER A 191 21.98 -17.60 12.67
#